data_1554f61f96cd80301892d774da17bad0
#
_entry.id   1554f61f96cd80301892d774da17bad0
#
_cell.length_a   1.000
_cell.length_b   1.000
_cell.length_c   1.000
_cell.angle_alpha   90.00
_cell.angle_beta   90.00
_cell.angle_gamma   90.00
#
_symmetry.space_group_name_H-M   'P 1'
#
loop_
_entity.id
_entity.type
_entity.pdbx_description
1 polymer ?
#
loop_
_entity_poly.entity_id
_entity_poly.type
_entity_poly.pdbx_seq_one_letter_code
_entity_poly.pdbx_strand_id
1 'polypeptide(L)'
;MAQSFFELIKRIQALAEIGLHYSTSTYDTERYEEIQEISLKILNQLTDIPVEKIKPVIEENNGYKTPKVDIRAVVFNGEGKILLIQEKVDRCWALPGGWADVGYSPKMVAEKECFEEAGLKVKASHLLAVMDKTAQKMPPQFEYVYKLFIRCEPSGTNISTGSETLDVGWFGENEIPELSLPRNLKSHIHMMFEYDRGERNSVYLD
;
A
#
# COMPACT_ATOMS: atom_id res chain seq x y z
N MET A 1 -0.78 20.73 7.70
CA MET A 1 0.40 20.19 8.45
C MET A 1 1.64 20.43 7.61
N ALA A 2 2.79 20.72 8.23
CA ALA A 2 4.03 20.85 7.47
C ALA A 2 4.46 19.47 6.94
N GLN A 3 4.75 19.39 5.64
CA GLN A 3 5.32 18.18 5.02
C GLN A 3 6.70 17.91 5.63
N SER A 4 7.04 16.63 5.83
CA SER A 4 8.38 16.26 6.26
C SER A 4 9.39 16.60 5.16
N PHE A 5 10.66 16.83 5.55
CA PHE A 5 11.73 17.09 4.58
C PHE A 5 11.91 15.92 3.59
N PHE A 6 11.72 14.70 4.06
CA PHE A 6 11.72 13.50 3.23
C PHE A 6 10.63 13.55 2.14
N GLU A 7 9.38 13.93 2.48
CA GLU A 7 8.29 14.04 1.51
C GLU A 7 8.52 15.18 0.49
N LEU A 8 9.15 16.28 0.92
CA LEU A 8 9.52 17.36 0.00
C LEU A 8 10.55 16.90 -1.03
N ILE A 9 11.58 16.16 -0.62
CA ILE A 9 12.58 15.63 -1.55
C ILE A 9 11.98 14.59 -2.50
N LYS A 10 11.13 13.69 -2.03
CA LYS A 10 10.37 12.79 -2.92
C LYS A 10 9.55 13.55 -3.97
N ARG A 11 8.92 14.65 -3.56
CA ARG A 11 8.16 15.51 -4.50
C ARG A 11 9.06 16.17 -5.54
N ILE A 12 10.23 16.67 -5.13
CA ILE A 12 11.24 17.23 -6.05
C ILE A 12 11.68 16.15 -7.06
N GLN A 13 11.98 14.96 -6.59
CA GLN A 13 12.34 13.82 -7.41
C GLN A 13 11.26 13.51 -8.46
N ALA A 14 10.00 13.38 -8.03
CA ALA A 14 8.89 13.11 -8.93
C ALA A 14 8.67 14.23 -9.97
N LEU A 15 8.86 15.49 -9.59
CA LEU A 15 8.78 16.62 -10.53
C LEU A 15 9.89 16.59 -11.58
N ALA A 16 11.11 16.24 -11.20
CA ALA A 16 12.21 16.10 -12.14
C ALA A 16 11.98 14.96 -13.13
N GLU A 17 11.48 13.81 -12.67
CA GLU A 17 11.14 12.67 -13.54
C GLU A 17 10.00 13.01 -14.52
N ILE A 18 8.96 13.71 -14.07
CA ILE A 18 7.90 14.20 -14.96
C ILE A 18 8.45 15.20 -15.96
N GLY A 19 9.35 16.11 -15.52
CA GLY A 19 10.02 17.06 -16.38
C GLY A 19 10.84 16.37 -17.48
N LEU A 20 11.62 15.34 -17.14
CA LEU A 20 12.36 14.53 -18.10
C LEU A 20 11.45 13.84 -19.11
N HIS A 21 10.31 13.30 -18.67
CA HIS A 21 9.35 12.64 -19.56
C HIS A 21 8.81 13.57 -20.67
N TYR A 22 8.61 14.85 -20.36
CA TYR A 22 8.08 15.83 -21.32
C TYR A 22 9.13 16.74 -21.95
N SER A 23 10.38 16.69 -21.48
CA SER A 23 11.42 17.58 -22.00
C SER A 23 11.75 17.25 -23.47
N THR A 24 11.79 18.29 -24.28
CA THR A 24 12.24 18.25 -25.67
C THR A 24 13.51 19.07 -25.88
N SER A 25 13.96 19.79 -24.85
CA SER A 25 15.13 20.64 -24.84
C SER A 25 16.29 19.94 -24.12
N THR A 26 17.46 19.86 -24.75
CA THR A 26 18.68 19.32 -24.14
C THR A 26 19.03 20.05 -22.84
N TYR A 27 18.87 21.38 -22.81
CA TYR A 27 19.15 22.18 -21.61
C TYR A 27 18.19 21.87 -20.46
N ASP A 28 16.92 21.59 -20.74
CA ASP A 28 15.96 21.24 -19.69
C ASP A 28 16.16 19.81 -19.22
N THR A 29 16.51 18.89 -20.13
CA THR A 29 16.91 17.53 -19.79
C THR A 29 18.07 17.52 -18.80
N GLU A 30 19.17 18.22 -19.12
CA GLU A 30 20.35 18.34 -18.23
C GLU A 30 19.96 18.90 -16.84
N ARG A 31 19.09 19.91 -16.78
CA ARG A 31 18.63 20.48 -15.50
C ARG A 31 17.80 19.49 -14.67
N TYR A 32 16.91 18.75 -15.31
CA TYR A 32 16.10 17.75 -14.61
C TYR A 32 16.96 16.56 -14.13
N GLU A 33 17.94 16.13 -14.91
CA GLU A 33 18.92 15.13 -14.49
C GLU A 33 19.72 15.61 -13.29
N GLU A 34 20.20 16.86 -13.30
CA GLU A 34 20.89 17.45 -12.17
C GLU A 34 19.99 17.51 -10.90
N ILE A 35 18.72 17.90 -11.04
CA ILE A 35 17.75 17.91 -9.92
C ILE A 35 17.56 16.50 -9.35
N GLN A 36 17.47 15.47 -10.20
CA GLN A 36 17.42 14.07 -9.76
C GLN A 36 18.65 13.67 -8.95
N GLU A 37 19.85 13.98 -9.45
CA GLU A 37 21.08 13.67 -8.74
C GLU A 37 21.18 14.37 -7.38
N ILE A 38 20.80 15.65 -7.31
CA ILE A 38 20.80 16.41 -6.05
C ILE A 38 19.81 15.78 -5.08
N SER A 39 18.60 15.45 -5.52
CA SER A 39 17.58 14.85 -4.66
C SER A 39 18.00 13.48 -4.13
N LEU A 40 18.67 12.66 -4.94
CA LEU A 40 19.28 11.38 -4.53
C LEU A 40 20.36 11.56 -3.46
N LYS A 41 21.24 12.55 -3.63
CA LYS A 41 22.28 12.87 -2.63
C LYS A 41 21.67 13.29 -1.29
N ILE A 42 20.58 14.08 -1.34
CA ILE A 42 19.87 14.48 -0.13
C ILE A 42 19.17 13.30 0.53
N LEU A 43 18.49 12.43 -0.24
CA LEU A 43 17.86 11.22 0.28
C LEU A 43 18.87 10.28 0.95
N ASN A 44 20.04 10.09 0.35
CA ASN A 44 21.13 9.31 0.95
C ASN A 44 21.56 9.87 2.32
N GLN A 45 21.68 11.20 2.43
CA GLN A 45 22.06 11.84 3.69
C GLN A 45 20.95 11.76 4.77
N LEU A 46 19.70 11.69 4.36
CA LEU A 46 18.54 11.62 5.28
C LEU A 46 18.21 10.21 5.77
N THR A 47 18.56 9.18 5.00
CA THR A 47 18.08 7.82 5.26
C THR A 47 19.17 6.84 5.60
N ASP A 48 20.45 7.21 5.50
CA ASP A 48 21.62 6.33 5.60
C ASP A 48 21.58 5.13 4.60
N ILE A 49 20.69 5.17 3.60
CA ILE A 49 20.57 4.14 2.56
C ILE A 49 21.50 4.49 1.41
N PRO A 50 22.42 3.59 0.99
CA PRO A 50 23.31 3.85 -0.12
C PRO A 50 22.56 4.20 -1.41
N VAL A 51 23.09 5.17 -2.18
CA VAL A 51 22.49 5.65 -3.44
C VAL A 51 22.26 4.51 -4.42
N GLU A 52 23.13 3.50 -4.44
CA GLU A 52 23.04 2.31 -5.29
C GLU A 52 21.79 1.45 -5.01
N LYS A 53 21.22 1.56 -3.79
CA LYS A 53 19.96 0.90 -3.42
C LYS A 53 18.75 1.78 -3.70
N ILE A 54 18.91 3.10 -3.68
CA ILE A 54 17.84 4.07 -3.95
C ILE A 54 17.62 4.22 -5.46
N LYS A 55 18.72 4.31 -6.22
CA LYS A 55 18.71 4.58 -7.66
C LYS A 55 17.85 3.60 -8.48
N PRO A 56 17.92 2.27 -8.31
CA PRO A 56 17.09 1.34 -9.06
C PRO A 56 15.59 1.54 -8.81
N VAL A 57 15.19 1.82 -7.58
CA VAL A 57 13.77 2.06 -7.21
C VAL A 57 13.21 3.30 -7.92
N ILE A 58 14.08 4.27 -8.21
CA ILE A 58 13.72 5.51 -8.89
C ILE A 58 13.75 5.34 -10.42
N GLU A 59 14.75 4.65 -10.96
CA GLU A 59 14.96 4.48 -12.42
C GLU A 59 14.04 3.43 -13.06
N GLU A 60 13.40 2.56 -12.26
CA GLU A 60 12.61 1.44 -12.76
C GLU A 60 11.34 1.85 -13.55
N ASN A 61 11.00 3.14 -13.58
CA ASN A 61 9.82 3.66 -14.27
C ASN A 61 10.15 4.86 -15.18
N ASN A 62 10.54 4.59 -16.41
CA ASN A 62 10.59 5.62 -17.45
C ASN A 62 9.18 6.02 -17.88
N GLY A 63 8.65 7.12 -17.33
CA GLY A 63 7.33 7.62 -17.69
C GLY A 63 6.78 8.65 -16.70
N TYR A 64 5.53 9.06 -16.90
CA TYR A 64 4.87 9.95 -15.97
C TYR A 64 4.67 9.27 -14.60
N LYS A 65 5.26 9.83 -13.55
CA LYS A 65 5.20 9.27 -12.19
C LYS A 65 3.80 9.40 -11.61
N THR A 66 3.23 8.27 -11.26
CA THR A 66 1.96 8.16 -10.55
C THR A 66 2.12 7.40 -9.24
N PRO A 67 1.24 7.58 -8.26
CA PRO A 67 1.21 6.71 -7.10
C PRO A 67 1.00 5.25 -7.51
N LYS A 68 1.70 4.34 -6.84
CA LYS A 68 1.38 2.89 -6.90
C LYS A 68 0.07 2.64 -6.17
N VAL A 69 -0.63 1.59 -6.56
CA VAL A 69 -1.90 1.19 -5.93
C VAL A 69 -1.69 -0.10 -5.16
N ASP A 70 -1.99 -0.05 -3.86
CA ASP A 70 -1.97 -1.20 -2.93
C ASP A 70 -3.42 -1.58 -2.58
N ILE A 71 -3.81 -2.82 -2.88
CA ILE A 71 -5.15 -3.34 -2.63
C ILE A 71 -5.16 -4.15 -1.34
N ARG A 72 -6.13 -3.88 -0.46
CA ARG A 72 -6.35 -4.65 0.77
C ARG A 72 -7.75 -5.24 0.78
N ALA A 73 -7.84 -6.54 0.91
CA ALA A 73 -9.10 -7.26 1.03
C ALA A 73 -9.59 -7.21 2.49
N VAL A 74 -10.83 -6.83 2.67
CA VAL A 74 -11.50 -6.76 3.97
C VAL A 74 -12.55 -7.86 4.03
N VAL A 75 -12.25 -8.90 4.79
CA VAL A 75 -13.07 -10.10 4.89
C VAL A 75 -13.49 -10.29 6.35
N PHE A 76 -14.79 -10.45 6.59
CA PHE A 76 -15.33 -10.83 7.90
C PHE A 76 -16.00 -12.20 7.81
N ASN A 77 -15.90 -12.98 8.88
CA ASN A 77 -16.64 -14.23 9.01
C ASN A 77 -18.03 -13.99 9.65
N GLY A 78 -18.83 -15.06 9.78
CA GLY A 78 -20.16 -14.99 10.40
C GLY A 78 -20.18 -14.64 11.90
N GLU A 79 -19.01 -14.60 12.55
CA GLU A 79 -18.85 -14.20 13.96
C GLU A 79 -18.42 -12.73 14.10
N GLY A 80 -18.31 -11.97 12.99
CA GLY A 80 -17.84 -10.59 12.99
C GLY A 80 -16.34 -10.46 13.27
N LYS A 81 -15.53 -11.48 12.97
CA LYS A 81 -14.07 -11.44 13.06
C LYS A 81 -13.45 -11.15 11.71
N ILE A 82 -12.40 -10.33 11.70
CA ILE A 82 -11.67 -9.93 10.49
C ILE A 82 -10.56 -10.93 10.17
N LEU A 83 -10.35 -11.20 8.88
CA LEU A 83 -9.25 -12.02 8.39
C LEU A 83 -7.95 -11.22 8.36
N LEU A 84 -6.91 -11.76 8.98
CA LEU A 84 -5.56 -11.25 8.87
C LEU A 84 -4.60 -12.39 8.49
N ILE A 85 -3.50 -12.03 7.84
CA ILE A 85 -2.38 -12.91 7.52
C ILE A 85 -1.12 -12.43 8.26
N GLN A 86 -0.23 -13.34 8.60
CA GLN A 86 1.07 -13.01 9.18
C GLN A 86 2.14 -13.01 8.10
N GLU A 87 2.75 -11.87 7.91
CA GLU A 87 3.79 -11.63 6.91
C GLU A 87 5.11 -12.32 7.26
N LYS A 88 5.80 -12.88 6.26
CA LYS A 88 7.14 -13.44 6.46
C LYS A 88 8.20 -12.39 6.73
N VAL A 89 8.06 -11.20 6.17
CA VAL A 89 9.09 -10.15 6.17
C VAL A 89 9.32 -9.57 7.56
N ASP A 90 8.25 -9.26 8.28
CA ASP A 90 8.32 -8.59 9.59
C ASP A 90 7.64 -9.37 10.72
N ARG A 91 7.03 -10.53 10.40
CA ARG A 91 6.27 -11.39 11.30
C ARG A 91 5.06 -10.71 11.95
N CYS A 92 4.65 -9.57 11.41
CA CYS A 92 3.49 -8.83 11.86
C CYS A 92 2.27 -9.14 10.99
N TRP A 93 1.09 -8.75 11.46
CA TRP A 93 -0.17 -9.10 10.82
C TRP A 93 -0.69 -7.98 9.91
N ALA A 94 -1.37 -8.36 8.84
CA ALA A 94 -1.96 -7.43 7.89
C ALA A 94 -3.25 -7.98 7.28
N LEU A 95 -4.05 -7.10 6.69
CA LEU A 95 -5.09 -7.53 5.77
C LEU A 95 -4.47 -8.19 4.54
N PRO A 96 -5.04 -9.27 4.01
CA PRO A 96 -4.58 -9.84 2.75
C PRO A 96 -4.56 -8.80 1.64
N GLY A 97 -3.52 -8.82 0.81
CA GLY A 97 -3.43 -7.85 -0.28
C GLY A 97 -2.02 -7.47 -0.68
N GLY A 98 -1.91 -6.89 -1.88
CA GLY A 98 -0.66 -6.55 -2.51
C GLY A 98 -0.78 -5.42 -3.53
N TRP A 99 0.23 -5.30 -4.38
CA TRP A 99 0.24 -4.33 -5.46
C TRP A 99 -0.78 -4.66 -6.54
N ALA A 100 -1.40 -3.62 -7.09
CA ALA A 100 -2.29 -3.79 -8.24
C ALA A 100 -1.48 -4.03 -9.51
N ASP A 101 -1.39 -5.28 -9.94
CA ASP A 101 -0.74 -5.66 -11.18
C ASP A 101 -1.51 -5.17 -12.41
N VAL A 102 -0.76 -4.76 -13.45
CA VAL A 102 -1.35 -4.37 -14.72
C VAL A 102 -2.13 -5.54 -15.33
N GLY A 103 -3.35 -5.25 -15.78
CA GLY A 103 -4.26 -6.26 -16.36
C GLY A 103 -5.25 -6.85 -15.36
N TYR A 104 -5.12 -6.57 -14.07
CA TYR A 104 -6.07 -6.97 -13.04
C TYR A 104 -6.93 -5.79 -12.56
N SER A 105 -8.22 -6.03 -12.41
CA SER A 105 -9.08 -5.03 -11.74
C SER A 105 -8.84 -5.06 -10.22
N PRO A 106 -9.15 -3.98 -9.48
CA PRO A 106 -9.00 -3.97 -8.03
C PRO A 106 -9.73 -5.13 -7.32
N LYS A 107 -10.89 -5.54 -7.82
CA LYS A 107 -11.63 -6.71 -7.30
C LYS A 107 -10.87 -8.02 -7.53
N MET A 108 -10.31 -8.19 -8.72
CA MET A 108 -9.54 -9.39 -9.06
C MET A 108 -8.28 -9.51 -8.20
N VAL A 109 -7.60 -8.39 -7.94
CA VAL A 109 -6.44 -8.39 -7.03
C VAL A 109 -6.86 -8.81 -5.63
N ALA A 110 -7.91 -8.21 -5.06
CA ALA A 110 -8.39 -8.57 -3.72
C ALA A 110 -8.78 -10.06 -3.60
N GLU A 111 -9.45 -10.62 -4.62
CA GLU A 111 -9.84 -12.02 -4.66
C GLU A 111 -8.61 -12.95 -4.80
N LYS A 112 -7.64 -12.58 -5.65
CA LYS A 112 -6.39 -13.30 -5.87
C LYS A 112 -5.55 -13.35 -4.59
N GLU A 113 -5.30 -12.19 -3.97
CA GLU A 113 -4.48 -12.10 -2.77
C GLU A 113 -5.09 -12.89 -1.59
N CYS A 114 -6.41 -12.82 -1.38
CA CYS A 114 -7.06 -13.67 -0.38
C CYS A 114 -6.84 -15.15 -0.62
N PHE A 115 -6.85 -15.58 -1.87
CA PHE A 115 -6.64 -16.98 -2.20
C PHE A 115 -5.16 -17.37 -2.04
N GLU A 116 -4.23 -16.55 -2.51
CA GLU A 116 -2.80 -16.84 -2.47
C GLU A 116 -2.21 -16.76 -1.05
N GLU A 117 -2.68 -15.81 -0.21
CA GLU A 117 -2.15 -15.56 1.12
C GLU A 117 -2.90 -16.30 2.23
N ALA A 118 -4.21 -16.50 2.07
CA ALA A 118 -5.07 -17.10 3.11
C ALA A 118 -5.78 -18.38 2.69
N GLY A 119 -5.57 -18.89 1.46
CA GLY A 119 -6.25 -20.06 0.93
C GLY A 119 -7.77 -19.90 0.79
N LEU A 120 -8.29 -18.70 1.01
CA LEU A 120 -9.71 -18.43 1.10
C LEU A 120 -10.26 -17.87 -0.22
N LYS A 121 -11.25 -18.53 -0.80
CA LYS A 121 -12.00 -17.98 -1.92
C LYS A 121 -13.00 -16.95 -1.42
N VAL A 122 -12.94 -15.75 -2.00
CA VAL A 122 -13.83 -14.64 -1.66
C VAL A 122 -14.44 -14.03 -2.91
N LYS A 123 -15.51 -13.27 -2.74
CA LYS A 123 -16.15 -12.46 -3.78
C LYS A 123 -16.03 -11.00 -3.41
N ALA A 124 -15.25 -10.22 -4.15
CA ALA A 124 -15.11 -8.78 -3.94
C ALA A 124 -16.41 -8.05 -4.32
N SER A 125 -16.94 -7.25 -3.38
CA SER A 125 -18.23 -6.57 -3.53
C SER A 125 -18.06 -5.08 -3.84
N HIS A 126 -17.55 -4.28 -2.91
CA HIS A 126 -17.49 -2.83 -3.04
C HIS A 126 -16.26 -2.23 -2.36
N LEU A 127 -15.95 -0.98 -2.72
CA LEU A 127 -14.88 -0.18 -2.14
C LEU A 127 -15.34 0.39 -0.79
N LEU A 128 -14.49 0.26 0.23
CA LEU A 128 -14.71 0.84 1.56
C LEU A 128 -13.92 2.14 1.74
N ALA A 129 -12.67 2.17 1.29
CA ALA A 129 -11.81 3.33 1.47
C ALA A 129 -10.77 3.46 0.36
N VAL A 130 -10.40 4.71 0.06
CA VAL A 130 -9.17 5.08 -0.67
C VAL A 130 -8.37 6.00 0.23
N MET A 131 -7.12 5.62 0.51
CA MET A 131 -6.27 6.34 1.46
C MET A 131 -4.91 6.65 0.84
N ASP A 132 -4.46 7.89 0.96
CA ASP A 132 -3.06 8.26 0.75
C ASP A 132 -2.23 7.81 1.96
N LYS A 133 -1.24 6.96 1.72
CA LYS A 133 -0.37 6.43 2.78
C LYS A 133 0.31 7.54 3.59
N THR A 134 0.66 8.65 2.94
CA THR A 134 1.30 9.81 3.60
C THR A 134 0.30 10.58 4.48
N ALA A 135 -0.94 10.79 3.99
CA ALA A 135 -1.99 11.44 4.76
C ALA A 135 -2.35 10.64 6.03
N GLN A 136 -2.29 9.31 5.96
CA GLN A 136 -2.52 8.40 7.07
C GLN A 136 -1.35 8.30 8.07
N LYS A 137 -0.24 9.05 7.87
CA LYS A 137 0.94 9.04 8.75
C LYS A 137 1.54 7.64 8.95
N MET A 138 1.45 6.80 7.94
CA MET A 138 2.10 5.50 7.93
C MET A 138 3.63 5.66 7.84
N PRO A 139 4.41 4.62 8.16
CA PRO A 139 5.86 4.67 8.00
C PRO A 139 6.28 5.15 6.62
N PRO A 140 7.26 6.06 6.51
CA PRO A 140 7.70 6.62 5.24
C PRO A 140 8.31 5.54 4.34
N GLN A 141 8.09 5.67 3.04
CA GLN A 141 8.69 4.83 2.00
C GLN A 141 8.93 5.66 0.73
N PHE A 142 9.71 5.12 -0.20
CA PHE A 142 10.06 5.86 -1.43
C PHE A 142 8.86 6.08 -2.34
N GLU A 143 8.04 5.06 -2.53
CA GLU A 143 6.87 5.16 -3.40
C GLU A 143 5.77 6.01 -2.78
N TYR A 144 5.06 6.75 -3.63
CA TYR A 144 3.73 7.26 -3.32
C TYR A 144 2.74 6.12 -3.48
N VAL A 145 1.85 5.95 -2.53
CA VAL A 145 0.92 4.81 -2.52
C VAL A 145 -0.48 5.26 -2.15
N TYR A 146 -1.43 4.88 -2.99
CA TYR A 146 -2.84 4.86 -2.63
C TYR A 146 -3.24 3.45 -2.21
N LYS A 147 -3.89 3.34 -1.05
CA LYS A 147 -4.42 2.09 -0.52
C LYS A 147 -5.91 2.01 -0.77
N LEU A 148 -6.36 0.94 -1.41
CA LEU A 148 -7.76 0.64 -1.65
C LEU A 148 -8.19 -0.51 -0.75
N PHE A 149 -9.20 -0.26 0.09
CA PHE A 149 -9.79 -1.29 0.95
C PHE A 149 -11.08 -1.79 0.32
N ILE A 150 -11.12 -3.08 0.00
CA ILE A 150 -12.22 -3.69 -0.75
C ILE A 150 -12.92 -4.72 0.13
N ARG A 151 -14.22 -4.55 0.34
CA ARG A 151 -15.05 -5.57 0.99
C ARG A 151 -15.10 -6.81 0.15
N CYS A 152 -14.86 -7.96 0.79
CA CYS A 152 -14.92 -9.27 0.17
C CYS A 152 -15.77 -10.20 1.05
N GLU A 153 -16.66 -10.94 0.41
CA GLU A 153 -17.52 -11.93 1.05
C GLU A 153 -16.90 -13.32 0.92
N PRO A 154 -16.68 -14.07 2.01
CA PRO A 154 -16.07 -15.38 1.97
C PRO A 154 -17.01 -16.41 1.35
N SER A 155 -16.49 -17.28 0.47
CA SER A 155 -17.22 -18.41 -0.12
C SER A 155 -17.12 -19.69 0.71
N GLY A 156 -16.56 -19.60 1.93
CA GLY A 156 -16.37 -20.72 2.85
C GLY A 156 -15.64 -20.23 4.10
N THR A 157 -15.26 -21.15 4.98
CA THR A 157 -14.61 -20.83 6.26
C THR A 157 -13.18 -21.37 6.38
N ASN A 158 -12.78 -22.22 5.44
CA ASN A 158 -11.45 -22.86 5.48
C ASN A 158 -10.38 -21.85 5.08
N ILE A 159 -9.45 -21.61 5.97
CA ILE A 159 -8.26 -20.78 5.76
C ILE A 159 -7.01 -21.64 5.85
N SER A 160 -5.99 -21.30 5.09
CA SER A 160 -4.67 -21.93 5.12
C SER A 160 -3.60 -20.94 4.70
N THR A 161 -2.41 -21.09 5.24
CA THR A 161 -1.25 -20.26 4.85
C THR A 161 -0.89 -20.45 3.40
N GLY A 162 -0.54 -19.36 2.73
CA GLY A 162 0.04 -19.36 1.39
C GLY A 162 1.56 -19.47 1.39
N SER A 163 2.15 -19.35 0.21
CA SER A 163 3.61 -19.41 0.05
C SER A 163 4.34 -18.22 0.68
N GLU A 164 3.68 -17.08 0.84
CA GLU A 164 4.26 -15.82 1.32
C GLU A 164 3.88 -15.48 2.76
N THR A 165 2.99 -16.26 3.39
CA THR A 165 2.49 -16.04 4.75
C THR A 165 3.04 -17.07 5.74
N LEU A 166 3.18 -16.67 7.01
CA LEU A 166 3.58 -17.54 8.13
C LEU A 166 2.35 -18.15 8.80
N ASP A 167 1.29 -17.36 8.94
CA ASP A 167 0.06 -17.75 9.61
C ASP A 167 -1.13 -16.99 9.04
N VAL A 168 -2.34 -17.45 9.33
CA VAL A 168 -3.61 -16.84 8.94
C VAL A 168 -4.64 -17.06 10.03
N GLY A 169 -5.45 -16.04 10.35
CA GLY A 169 -6.41 -16.15 11.43
C GLY A 169 -7.57 -15.16 11.35
N TRP A 170 -8.60 -15.46 12.13
CA TRP A 170 -9.77 -14.61 12.36
C TRP A 170 -9.66 -13.90 13.70
N PHE A 171 -9.74 -12.58 13.74
CA PHE A 171 -9.52 -11.78 14.93
C PHE A 171 -10.73 -10.88 15.23
N GLY A 172 -11.13 -10.85 16.49
CA GLY A 172 -12.06 -9.86 17.00
C GLY A 172 -11.42 -8.49 17.15
N GLU A 173 -12.21 -7.42 17.20
CA GLU A 173 -11.71 -6.03 17.24
C GLU A 173 -10.75 -5.76 18.41
N ASN A 174 -10.98 -6.42 19.57
CA ASN A 174 -10.15 -6.29 20.77
C ASN A 174 -8.99 -7.29 20.83
N GLU A 175 -8.88 -8.18 19.84
CA GLU A 175 -7.91 -9.28 19.79
C GLU A 175 -6.88 -9.08 18.67
N ILE A 176 -6.82 -7.87 18.07
CA ILE A 176 -5.94 -7.57 16.95
C ILE A 176 -4.48 -7.70 17.39
N PRO A 177 -3.71 -8.58 16.74
CA PRO A 177 -2.30 -8.80 17.04
C PRO A 177 -1.43 -7.62 16.58
N GLU A 178 -0.11 -7.74 16.76
CA GLU A 178 0.84 -6.73 16.27
C GLU A 178 0.76 -6.60 14.75
N LEU A 179 0.45 -5.38 14.29
CA LEU A 179 0.23 -5.10 12.87
C LEU A 179 1.51 -4.69 12.15
N SER A 180 1.64 -5.13 10.90
CA SER A 180 2.61 -4.62 9.94
C SER A 180 2.29 -3.17 9.59
N LEU A 181 2.92 -2.23 10.29
CA LEU A 181 2.65 -0.79 10.14
C LEU A 181 2.85 -0.26 8.70
N PRO A 182 3.78 -0.78 7.88
CA PRO A 182 3.85 -0.42 6.47
C PRO A 182 2.60 -0.80 5.66
N ARG A 183 1.82 -1.77 6.15
CA ARG A 183 0.63 -2.31 5.47
C ARG A 183 -0.67 -1.78 6.04
N ASN A 184 -0.85 -1.86 7.36
CA ASN A 184 -2.08 -1.43 8.02
C ASN A 184 -1.81 -0.76 9.37
N LEU A 185 -2.56 0.29 9.68
CA LEU A 185 -2.61 0.86 11.02
C LEU A 185 -3.80 0.27 11.80
N LYS A 186 -3.72 0.33 13.13
CA LYS A 186 -4.83 -0.08 14.01
C LYS A 186 -6.11 0.71 13.72
N SER A 187 -5.99 2.00 13.38
CA SER A 187 -7.11 2.85 12.97
C SER A 187 -7.80 2.36 11.69
N HIS A 188 -7.02 1.81 10.74
CA HIS A 188 -7.61 1.21 9.53
C HIS A 188 -8.46 0.00 9.88
N ILE A 189 -7.93 -0.91 10.70
CA ILE A 189 -8.67 -2.11 11.12
C ILE A 189 -9.94 -1.74 11.88
N HIS A 190 -9.85 -0.79 12.81
CA HIS A 190 -11.02 -0.29 13.56
C HIS A 190 -12.10 0.27 12.61
N MET A 191 -11.69 1.08 11.62
CA MET A 191 -12.61 1.59 10.59
C MET A 191 -13.29 0.46 9.81
N MET A 192 -12.61 -0.66 9.53
CA MET A 192 -13.23 -1.81 8.85
C MET A 192 -14.32 -2.46 9.72
N PHE A 193 -14.13 -2.51 11.04
CA PHE A 193 -15.17 -2.97 11.96
C PHE A 193 -16.38 -2.02 12.00
N GLU A 194 -16.17 -0.68 11.92
CA GLU A 194 -17.27 0.28 11.79
C GLU A 194 -18.11 0.03 10.53
N TYR A 195 -17.46 -0.31 9.40
CA TYR A 195 -18.16 -0.71 8.17
C TYR A 195 -18.93 -2.01 8.35
N ASP A 196 -18.35 -3.01 9.00
CA ASP A 196 -19.00 -4.31 9.20
C ASP A 196 -20.26 -4.18 10.07
N ARG A 197 -20.23 -3.31 11.10
CA ARG A 197 -21.39 -3.00 11.96
C ARG A 197 -22.41 -2.06 11.32
N GLY A 198 -22.16 -1.55 10.11
CA GLY A 198 -23.03 -0.58 9.43
C GLY A 198 -23.01 0.84 10.03
N GLU A 199 -22.04 1.15 10.88
CA GLU A 199 -21.84 2.49 11.47
C GLU A 199 -21.29 3.48 10.45
N ARG A 200 -20.64 2.97 9.39
CA ARG A 200 -20.12 3.73 8.27
C ARG A 200 -20.66 3.18 6.95
N ASN A 201 -21.27 4.05 6.14
CA ASN A 201 -21.99 3.66 4.91
C ASN A 201 -21.46 4.34 3.64
N SER A 202 -20.59 5.34 3.76
CA SER A 202 -19.96 6.02 2.63
C SER A 202 -18.50 5.63 2.49
N VAL A 203 -18.00 5.60 1.25
CA VAL A 203 -16.58 5.37 1.00
C VAL A 203 -15.75 6.45 1.71
N TYR A 204 -14.76 6.03 2.49
CA TYR A 204 -13.79 6.95 3.06
C TYR A 204 -12.80 7.40 1.97
N LEU A 205 -12.54 8.69 1.91
CA LEU A 205 -11.55 9.30 1.01
C LEU A 205 -10.79 10.36 1.79
N ASP A 206 -9.45 10.36 1.71
CA ASP A 206 -8.59 11.41 2.28
C ASP A 206 -8.84 12.76 1.62
#